data_0d6464bbd45de305ce5dda7864ab4607
#
_entry.id   0d6464bbd45de305ce5dda7864ab4607
#
_cell.length_a   1.000
_cell.length_b   1.000
_cell.length_c   1.000
_cell.angle_alpha   90.00
_cell.angle_beta   90.00
_cell.angle_gamma   90.00
#
_symmetry.space_group_name_H-M   'P 1'
#
loop_
_entity.id
_entity.type
_entity.pdbx_description
1 polymer ?
#
loop_
_entity_poly.entity_id
_entity_poly.type
_entity_poly.pdbx_seq_one_letter_code
_entity_poly.pdbx_strand_id
1 'polypeptide(L)'
;MNRLFPLMLAALALATPASAQISAFQHVIIVIQENRTPDNLFQGLCPPTDPSACSIHPSSQQYNIQTTGWLDKTSKTGTTNPRPVPFGVEFGLTHIHSAFVRQCDMNGAGVCAMDGAAYVGCTKRSIGCPKKAAFTYVDNSTGSVQPYIDIAHAYGWGNYMFQTNQGPSFPAHQYLFGATSAPTGRDDHNGIFASGNTPIHDVHNGGCASATTAKVPLINPEGVEFGETFPCFNRRTLADLLDAQKVSWRYYGVILLDGGIWMAPNAIKHICVAVDQNCTGNQWTKGVDPNPLDVLSDISTNCKLRGVSWVTPDAQDGDHMGRVTNTGGPSWVASIINAVGNSKCTNPDGSSYWSTTAIIVTWDDWGGCYDHERPFVEPYPQGGYQLGFRVPLLVVSAYTPRGFISNFREDFGSVVRLVERNFGIMEGALTFADARADSDLREFFSLGNPPRQFQPINAPLSAKYFLSAKPSGLPVDDD
;
A
#
# COMPACT_ATOMS: atom_id res chain seq x y z
N MET A 1 78.39 -2.30 -8.45
CA MET A 1 77.56 -2.50 -7.25
C MET A 1 76.23 -1.82 -7.52
N ASN A 2 75.29 -2.58 -8.10
CA ASN A 2 73.94 -2.09 -8.40
C ASN A 2 72.96 -2.52 -7.25
N ARG A 3 72.42 -1.53 -6.54
CA ARG A 3 71.40 -1.79 -5.54
C ARG A 3 70.02 -1.63 -6.22
N LEU A 4 69.29 -2.74 -6.34
CA LEU A 4 67.87 -2.79 -6.70
C LEU A 4 67.04 -2.49 -5.44
N PHE A 5 66.19 -1.44 -5.53
CA PHE A 5 65.11 -1.19 -4.54
C PHE A 5 63.85 -1.89 -5.02
N PRO A 6 63.12 -2.64 -4.18
CA PRO A 6 61.82 -3.17 -4.53
C PRO A 6 60.75 -2.08 -4.32
N LEU A 7 59.98 -1.80 -5.39
CA LEU A 7 58.75 -1.03 -5.29
C LEU A 7 57.67 -1.90 -4.60
N MET A 8 57.24 -1.50 -3.39
CA MET A 8 56.03 -2.02 -2.80
C MET A 8 54.81 -1.32 -3.42
N LEU A 9 54.02 -2.04 -4.22
CA LEU A 9 52.71 -1.60 -4.64
C LEU A 9 51.72 -1.81 -3.44
N ALA A 10 51.30 -0.73 -2.82
CA ALA A 10 50.20 -0.75 -1.87
C ALA A 10 48.90 -0.79 -2.66
N ALA A 11 48.22 -1.94 -2.64
CA ALA A 11 46.87 -2.04 -3.16
C ALA A 11 45.90 -1.35 -2.18
N LEU A 12 45.44 -0.16 -2.57
CA LEU A 12 44.28 0.47 -1.90
C LEU A 12 43.04 -0.36 -2.24
N ALA A 13 42.58 -1.17 -1.30
CA ALA A 13 41.26 -1.75 -1.34
C ALA A 13 40.26 -0.60 -1.15
N LEU A 14 39.57 -0.21 -2.20
CA LEU A 14 38.40 0.64 -2.15
C LEU A 14 37.28 -0.17 -1.44
N ALA A 15 37.13 0.03 -0.12
CA ALA A 15 35.99 -0.41 0.60
C ALA A 15 34.77 0.36 0.05
N THR A 16 33.93 -0.30 -0.73
CA THR A 16 32.58 0.20 -1.02
C THR A 16 31.89 0.40 0.32
N PRO A 17 31.25 1.56 0.57
CA PRO A 17 30.49 1.73 1.78
C PRO A 17 29.41 0.64 1.81
N ALA A 18 29.51 -0.29 2.75
CA ALA A 18 28.40 -1.20 3.05
C ALA A 18 27.22 -0.28 3.41
N SER A 19 26.16 -0.31 2.60
CA SER A 19 24.92 0.38 2.94
C SER A 19 24.50 -0.10 4.33
N ALA A 20 24.38 0.82 5.28
CA ALA A 20 24.05 0.46 6.65
C ALA A 20 22.71 -0.26 6.67
N GLN A 21 22.75 -1.53 7.02
CA GLN A 21 21.56 -2.38 7.16
C GLN A 21 20.64 -1.80 8.23
N ILE A 22 19.34 -1.67 7.94
CA ILE A 22 18.35 -1.23 8.94
C ILE A 22 18.05 -2.38 9.90
N SER A 23 18.74 -3.29 10.24
CA SER A 23 18.44 -4.50 11.04
C SER A 23 17.81 -4.24 12.43
N ALA A 24 17.02 -3.18 12.54
CA ALA A 24 16.43 -2.72 13.79
C ALA A 24 15.10 -3.41 14.13
N PHE A 25 14.42 -3.95 13.12
CA PHE A 25 13.09 -4.51 13.32
C PHE A 25 13.08 -6.02 13.19
N GLN A 26 12.53 -6.69 14.20
CA GLN A 26 12.26 -8.12 14.14
C GLN A 26 10.93 -8.41 13.43
N HIS A 27 10.06 -7.38 13.36
CA HIS A 27 8.75 -7.46 12.73
C HIS A 27 8.49 -6.24 11.85
N VAL A 28 8.01 -6.48 10.64
CA VAL A 28 7.44 -5.46 9.75
C VAL A 28 6.01 -5.85 9.43
N ILE A 29 5.06 -4.97 9.79
CA ILE A 29 3.64 -5.16 9.48
C ILE A 29 3.27 -4.16 8.38
N ILE A 30 2.76 -4.67 7.25
CA ILE A 30 2.28 -3.89 6.12
C ILE A 30 0.76 -4.00 6.14
N VAL A 31 0.09 -2.95 6.62
CA VAL A 31 -1.37 -2.85 6.61
C VAL A 31 -1.78 -2.18 5.31
N ILE A 32 -2.57 -2.86 4.52
CA ILE A 32 -3.03 -2.39 3.22
C ILE A 32 -4.52 -2.06 3.37
N GLN A 33 -4.84 -0.78 3.27
CA GLN A 33 -6.20 -0.27 3.21
C GLN A 33 -6.61 -0.01 1.75
N GLU A 34 -7.84 0.40 1.50
CA GLU A 34 -8.47 0.37 0.18
C GLU A 34 -8.91 1.75 -0.29
N ASN A 35 -8.48 2.11 -1.52
CA ASN A 35 -9.19 3.04 -2.40
C ASN A 35 -9.35 4.48 -1.91
N ARG A 36 -8.27 5.15 -1.47
CA ARG A 36 -8.32 6.55 -1.06
C ARG A 36 -7.09 7.34 -1.49
N THR A 37 -7.27 8.64 -1.65
CA THR A 37 -6.18 9.60 -1.82
C THR A 37 -5.98 10.46 -0.57
N PRO A 38 -4.81 11.08 -0.39
CA PRO A 38 -4.59 12.06 0.67
C PRO A 38 -5.63 13.20 0.66
N ASP A 39 -5.94 13.76 -0.51
CA ASP A 39 -6.89 14.86 -0.63
C ASP A 39 -8.33 14.44 -0.30
N ASN A 40 -8.69 13.18 -0.57
CA ASN A 40 -10.02 12.66 -0.23
C ASN A 40 -10.17 12.35 1.25
N LEU A 41 -9.19 11.68 1.88
CA LEU A 41 -9.37 11.07 3.20
C LEU A 41 -8.84 11.95 4.34
N PHE A 42 -7.81 12.76 4.12
CA PHE A 42 -7.03 13.39 5.18
C PHE A 42 -7.23 14.91 5.29
N GLN A 43 -8.35 15.46 4.81
CA GLN A 43 -8.69 16.88 5.00
C GLN A 43 -8.68 17.29 6.49
N GLY A 44 -8.91 16.36 7.41
CA GLY A 44 -8.83 16.59 8.84
C GLY A 44 -7.45 17.00 9.37
N LEU A 45 -6.37 16.78 8.60
CA LEU A 45 -5.03 17.31 8.91
C LEU A 45 -4.89 18.81 8.64
N CYS A 46 -5.88 19.41 7.94
CA CYS A 46 -5.89 20.81 7.54
C CYS A 46 -7.03 21.56 8.26
N PRO A 47 -6.99 21.69 9.59
CA PRO A 47 -8.09 22.31 10.30
C PRO A 47 -8.22 23.81 9.95
N PRO A 48 -9.44 24.34 9.84
CA PRO A 48 -9.65 25.79 9.59
C PRO A 48 -8.97 26.71 10.61
N THR A 49 -8.66 26.18 11.80
CA THR A 49 -7.96 26.91 12.86
C THR A 49 -6.46 27.04 12.63
N ASP A 50 -5.89 26.22 11.73
CA ASP A 50 -4.49 26.29 11.29
C ASP A 50 -4.38 26.10 9.76
N PRO A 51 -4.66 27.12 8.96
CA PRO A 51 -4.54 27.05 7.50
C PRO A 51 -3.11 26.81 7.01
N SER A 52 -2.10 27.02 7.87
CA SER A 52 -0.70 26.80 7.51
C SER A 52 -0.26 25.33 7.64
N ALA A 53 -1.06 24.46 8.24
CA ALA A 53 -0.75 23.04 8.39
C ALA A 53 -0.64 22.30 7.04
N CYS A 54 -1.30 22.79 6.00
CA CYS A 54 -1.33 22.17 4.68
C CYS A 54 -0.87 23.12 3.57
N SER A 55 -0.27 22.55 2.53
CA SER A 55 0.17 23.28 1.34
C SER A 55 0.27 22.32 0.15
N ILE A 56 0.00 22.80 -1.07
CA ILE A 56 0.28 22.08 -2.32
C ILE A 56 1.78 22.14 -2.72
N HIS A 57 2.59 22.90 -1.96
CA HIS A 57 4.04 22.97 -2.06
C HIS A 57 4.61 22.88 -0.64
N PRO A 58 4.51 21.71 0.02
CA PRO A 58 4.74 21.62 1.45
C PRO A 58 6.21 21.76 1.83
N SER A 59 6.47 22.43 2.94
CA SER A 59 7.70 22.31 3.69
C SER A 59 7.74 20.96 4.44
N SER A 60 8.84 20.68 5.14
CA SER A 60 8.95 19.48 5.99
C SER A 60 8.04 19.50 7.24
N GLN A 61 7.23 20.53 7.42
CA GLN A 61 6.30 20.67 8.53
C GLN A 61 4.84 20.81 8.07
N GLN A 62 4.59 20.63 6.78
CA GLN A 62 3.27 20.80 6.18
C GLN A 62 2.83 19.53 5.46
N TYR A 63 1.55 19.23 5.58
CA TYR A 63 0.91 18.15 4.83
C TYR A 63 0.65 18.58 3.40
N ASN A 64 0.95 17.71 2.43
CA ASN A 64 0.65 17.95 1.03
C ASN A 64 -0.81 17.59 0.72
N ILE A 65 -1.72 18.46 1.11
CA ILE A 65 -3.18 18.29 0.94
C ILE A 65 -3.78 19.57 0.38
N GLN A 66 -4.55 19.43 -0.70
CA GLN A 66 -5.30 20.52 -1.31
C GLN A 66 -6.73 20.56 -0.76
N THR A 67 -7.09 21.64 -0.08
CA THR A 67 -8.41 21.79 0.56
C THR A 67 -9.46 22.47 -0.31
N THR A 68 -9.04 23.22 -1.33
CA THR A 68 -9.94 24.00 -2.21
C THR A 68 -9.37 24.10 -3.63
N GLY A 69 -10.19 24.49 -4.59
CA GLY A 69 -9.74 24.79 -5.93
C GLY A 69 -9.21 23.59 -6.72
N TRP A 70 -9.81 22.42 -6.56
CA TRP A 70 -9.42 21.20 -7.26
C TRP A 70 -9.60 21.38 -8.78
N LEU A 71 -8.62 20.94 -9.57
CA LEU A 71 -8.60 21.11 -11.01
C LEU A 71 -9.77 20.36 -11.67
N ASP A 72 -10.51 21.06 -12.54
CA ASP A 72 -11.71 20.55 -13.19
C ASP A 72 -11.91 21.22 -14.55
N LYS A 73 -11.51 20.57 -15.62
CA LYS A 73 -11.64 21.13 -16.98
C LYS A 73 -13.09 21.28 -17.46
N THR A 74 -14.06 20.70 -16.76
CA THR A 74 -15.50 20.89 -17.06
C THR A 74 -16.07 22.13 -16.39
N SER A 75 -15.34 22.73 -15.46
CA SER A 75 -15.73 23.98 -14.80
C SER A 75 -15.37 25.21 -15.65
N LYS A 76 -16.23 26.21 -15.64
CA LYS A 76 -15.95 27.49 -16.32
C LYS A 76 -14.73 28.22 -15.77
N THR A 77 -14.39 27.99 -14.51
CA THR A 77 -13.23 28.59 -13.82
C THR A 77 -11.98 27.71 -13.88
N GLY A 78 -12.06 26.50 -14.47
CA GLY A 78 -10.99 25.51 -14.47
C GLY A 78 -10.82 24.76 -13.14
N THR A 79 -11.62 25.11 -12.12
CA THR A 79 -11.55 24.50 -10.79
C THR A 79 -12.93 24.25 -10.20
N THR A 80 -12.99 23.34 -9.22
CA THR A 80 -14.18 23.01 -8.42
C THR A 80 -13.76 22.92 -6.95
N ASN A 81 -14.58 23.41 -6.04
CA ASN A 81 -14.36 23.15 -4.61
C ASN A 81 -14.91 21.77 -4.24
N PRO A 82 -14.15 20.97 -3.49
CA PRO A 82 -14.60 19.67 -3.06
C PRO A 82 -15.79 19.76 -2.09
N ARG A 83 -16.54 18.68 -2.00
CA ARG A 83 -17.73 18.60 -1.13
C ARG A 83 -17.51 17.56 -0.02
N PRO A 84 -17.90 17.90 1.23
CA PRO A 84 -17.85 16.95 2.32
C PRO A 84 -18.86 15.82 2.12
N VAL A 85 -18.45 14.60 2.46
CA VAL A 85 -19.30 13.40 2.54
C VAL A 85 -18.95 12.61 3.78
N PRO A 86 -19.88 11.82 4.35
CA PRO A 86 -19.56 10.85 5.40
C PRO A 86 -18.49 9.86 4.93
N PHE A 87 -17.72 9.29 5.85
CA PHE A 87 -16.76 8.25 5.53
C PHE A 87 -17.46 7.00 4.95
N GLY A 88 -18.53 6.54 5.55
CA GLY A 88 -19.35 5.40 5.11
C GLY A 88 -20.38 5.77 4.04
N VAL A 89 -19.93 6.13 2.82
CA VAL A 89 -20.83 6.39 1.69
C VAL A 89 -21.25 5.09 1.00
N GLU A 90 -22.44 5.08 0.38
CA GLU A 90 -22.99 3.94 -0.34
C GLU A 90 -22.71 3.96 -1.85
N PHE A 91 -21.81 4.85 -2.30
CA PHE A 91 -21.34 4.89 -3.67
C PHE A 91 -19.84 4.60 -3.73
N GLY A 92 -19.42 3.80 -4.70
CA GLY A 92 -18.02 3.60 -5.08
C GLY A 92 -17.73 4.35 -6.38
N LEU A 93 -16.48 4.63 -6.64
CA LEU A 93 -16.03 5.26 -7.88
C LEU A 93 -15.29 4.23 -8.74
N THR A 94 -15.48 4.32 -10.06
CA THR A 94 -14.71 3.51 -10.99
C THR A 94 -13.22 3.87 -10.92
N HIS A 95 -12.36 2.87 -10.73
CA HIS A 95 -10.92 3.04 -10.60
C HIS A 95 -10.11 2.05 -11.46
N ILE A 96 -10.71 1.50 -12.50
CA ILE A 96 -10.02 0.74 -13.54
C ILE A 96 -9.04 1.61 -14.33
N HIS A 97 -8.11 1.01 -15.07
CA HIS A 97 -7.08 1.75 -15.83
C HIS A 97 -7.67 2.85 -16.73
N SER A 98 -8.79 2.60 -17.40
CA SER A 98 -9.42 3.64 -18.24
C SER A 98 -9.97 4.83 -17.42
N ALA A 99 -10.28 4.66 -16.12
CA ALA A 99 -10.63 5.76 -15.23
C ALA A 99 -9.38 6.57 -14.85
N PHE A 100 -8.25 5.89 -14.58
CA PHE A 100 -6.95 6.55 -14.41
C PHE A 100 -6.62 7.45 -15.61
N VAL A 101 -6.69 6.92 -16.82
CA VAL A 101 -6.40 7.69 -18.06
C VAL A 101 -7.30 8.92 -18.20
N ARG A 102 -8.60 8.78 -17.92
CA ARG A 102 -9.55 9.90 -17.95
C ARG A 102 -9.26 10.96 -16.89
N GLN A 103 -8.93 10.55 -15.67
CA GLN A 103 -8.64 11.46 -14.57
C GLN A 103 -7.31 12.16 -14.73
N CYS A 104 -6.29 11.43 -15.19
CA CYS A 104 -4.97 11.96 -15.53
C CYS A 104 -5.08 13.06 -16.61
N ASP A 105 -5.89 12.84 -17.64
CA ASP A 105 -6.02 13.72 -18.80
C ASP A 105 -4.64 14.13 -19.33
N MET A 106 -3.91 13.14 -19.82
CA MET A 106 -2.52 13.30 -20.24
C MET A 106 -2.41 14.33 -21.37
N ASN A 107 -1.57 15.32 -21.18
CA ASN A 107 -1.30 16.33 -22.18
C ASN A 107 -0.35 15.81 -23.30
N GLY A 108 -0.15 16.59 -24.34
CA GLY A 108 0.71 16.23 -25.47
C GLY A 108 2.20 16.01 -25.11
N ALA A 109 2.63 16.35 -23.89
CA ALA A 109 3.96 16.11 -23.38
C ALA A 109 4.04 14.81 -22.53
N GLY A 110 2.98 14.02 -22.44
CA GLY A 110 2.93 12.79 -21.67
C GLY A 110 2.81 13.00 -20.16
N VAL A 111 2.31 14.15 -19.72
CA VAL A 111 2.17 14.51 -18.29
C VAL A 111 0.70 14.65 -17.95
N CYS A 112 0.27 14.08 -16.82
CA CYS A 112 -1.09 14.24 -16.29
C CYS A 112 -1.41 15.71 -16.04
N ALA A 113 -2.52 16.21 -16.59
CA ALA A 113 -3.05 17.54 -16.29
C ALA A 113 -3.79 17.57 -14.94
N MET A 114 -4.24 16.41 -14.43
CA MET A 114 -4.99 16.22 -13.18
C MET A 114 -6.36 16.94 -13.14
N ASP A 115 -6.94 17.27 -14.29
CA ASP A 115 -8.18 18.02 -14.39
C ASP A 115 -9.38 17.23 -14.93
N GLY A 116 -9.16 15.93 -15.19
CA GLY A 116 -10.16 15.02 -15.77
C GLY A 116 -11.04 14.28 -14.76
N ALA A 117 -10.91 14.52 -13.45
CA ALA A 117 -11.65 13.79 -12.41
C ALA A 117 -13.19 13.88 -12.55
N ALA A 118 -13.71 14.93 -13.20
CA ALA A 118 -15.15 15.04 -13.51
C ALA A 118 -15.69 13.91 -14.40
N TYR A 119 -14.82 13.17 -15.09
CA TYR A 119 -15.20 12.06 -15.96
C TYR A 119 -15.15 10.70 -15.26
N VAL A 120 -14.74 10.66 -14.01
CA VAL A 120 -14.81 9.45 -13.18
C VAL A 120 -16.26 9.28 -12.70
N GLY A 121 -16.86 8.17 -13.08
CA GLY A 121 -18.23 7.79 -12.69
C GLY A 121 -18.25 6.94 -11.43
N CYS A 122 -19.44 6.75 -10.88
CA CYS A 122 -19.65 5.72 -9.87
C CYS A 122 -19.74 4.34 -10.50
N THR A 123 -19.42 3.31 -9.70
CA THR A 123 -19.60 1.90 -10.05
C THR A 123 -21.08 1.55 -10.23
N LYS A 124 -21.35 0.42 -10.87
CA LYS A 124 -22.73 -0.02 -11.18
C LYS A 124 -23.59 -0.30 -9.94
N ARG A 125 -22.95 -0.66 -8.83
CA ARG A 125 -23.65 -1.01 -7.57
C ARG A 125 -23.86 0.19 -6.65
N SER A 126 -23.38 1.37 -7.03
CA SER A 126 -23.47 2.60 -6.23
C SER A 126 -24.90 3.05 -5.99
N ILE A 127 -25.20 3.46 -4.76
CA ILE A 127 -26.44 4.08 -4.35
C ILE A 127 -26.18 5.56 -4.07
N GLY A 128 -27.04 6.43 -4.59
CA GLY A 128 -26.94 7.88 -4.31
C GLY A 128 -25.73 8.57 -4.92
N CYS A 129 -25.23 8.08 -6.05
CA CYS A 129 -24.07 8.66 -6.75
C CYS A 129 -24.25 10.16 -7.01
N PRO A 130 -23.42 11.02 -6.40
CA PRO A 130 -23.53 12.46 -6.62
C PRO A 130 -22.91 12.88 -7.96
N LYS A 131 -23.36 14.01 -8.51
CA LYS A 131 -22.65 14.60 -9.66
C LYS A 131 -21.22 14.95 -9.27
N LYS A 132 -20.25 14.66 -10.17
CA LYS A 132 -18.82 14.87 -9.91
C LYS A 132 -18.38 14.21 -8.60
N ALA A 133 -18.68 12.95 -8.45
CA ALA A 133 -18.45 12.20 -7.21
C ALA A 133 -16.97 12.13 -6.79
N ALA A 134 -16.04 12.18 -7.75
CA ALA A 134 -14.60 12.23 -7.46
C ALA A 134 -14.17 13.50 -6.70
N PHE A 135 -14.95 14.61 -6.78
CA PHE A 135 -14.68 15.84 -6.04
C PHE A 135 -15.36 15.85 -4.65
N THR A 136 -15.24 14.74 -3.95
CA THR A 136 -15.69 14.62 -2.56
C THR A 136 -14.54 14.31 -1.63
N TYR A 137 -14.63 14.80 -0.39
CA TYR A 137 -13.69 14.48 0.67
C TYR A 137 -14.44 13.99 1.92
N VAL A 138 -13.75 13.21 2.75
CA VAL A 138 -14.33 12.69 3.98
C VAL A 138 -14.43 13.80 5.04
N ASP A 139 -15.64 14.09 5.47
CA ASP A 139 -15.90 15.00 6.59
C ASP A 139 -15.61 14.31 7.93
N ASN A 140 -14.57 14.77 8.62
CA ASN A 140 -14.19 14.25 9.93
C ASN A 140 -14.91 14.94 11.10
N SER A 141 -15.96 15.74 10.88
CA SER A 141 -16.70 16.42 11.93
C SER A 141 -17.32 15.48 12.97
N THR A 142 -17.59 14.23 12.58
CA THR A 142 -18.06 13.16 13.46
C THR A 142 -16.95 12.37 14.13
N GLY A 143 -15.68 12.62 13.79
CA GLY A 143 -14.54 11.86 14.28
C GLY A 143 -14.38 10.48 13.64
N SER A 144 -15.06 10.19 12.54
CA SER A 144 -15.04 8.85 11.90
C SER A 144 -13.64 8.43 11.44
N VAL A 145 -12.82 9.37 10.97
CA VAL A 145 -11.43 9.12 10.55
C VAL A 145 -10.40 9.70 11.53
N GLN A 146 -10.84 10.12 12.72
CA GLN A 146 -9.95 10.69 13.73
C GLN A 146 -8.78 9.76 14.09
N PRO A 147 -8.93 8.42 14.18
CA PRO A 147 -7.79 7.54 14.45
C PRO A 147 -6.65 7.71 13.45
N TYR A 148 -6.91 7.90 12.16
CA TYR A 148 -5.88 8.16 11.16
C TYR A 148 -5.17 9.50 11.37
N ILE A 149 -5.94 10.54 11.70
CA ILE A 149 -5.40 11.88 12.02
C ILE A 149 -4.49 11.80 13.25
N ASP A 150 -4.93 11.09 14.29
CA ASP A 150 -4.14 10.89 15.51
C ASP A 150 -2.85 10.10 15.24
N ILE A 151 -2.89 9.09 14.36
CA ILE A 151 -1.70 8.34 13.94
C ILE A 151 -0.71 9.25 13.20
N ALA A 152 -1.17 10.07 12.24
CA ALA A 152 -0.32 11.01 11.53
C ALA A 152 0.35 12.02 12.48
N HIS A 153 -0.40 12.56 13.45
CA HIS A 153 0.14 13.47 14.46
C HIS A 153 1.09 12.80 15.45
N ALA A 154 0.86 11.53 15.78
CA ALA A 154 1.66 10.81 16.79
C ALA A 154 2.92 10.17 16.19
N TYR A 155 2.93 9.90 14.88
CA TYR A 155 3.99 9.15 14.20
C TYR A 155 4.37 9.82 12.87
N GLY A 156 4.53 9.06 11.79
CA GLY A 156 5.01 9.53 10.49
C GLY A 156 3.92 9.60 9.42
N TRP A 157 4.01 10.63 8.61
CA TRP A 157 3.21 10.89 7.42
C TRP A 157 4.08 11.04 6.18
N GLY A 158 3.73 10.38 5.07
CA GLY A 158 4.37 10.55 3.77
C GLY A 158 3.58 11.47 2.85
N ASN A 159 4.18 12.58 2.42
CA ASN A 159 3.54 13.54 1.51
C ASN A 159 3.44 13.03 0.06
N TYR A 160 4.32 12.12 -0.34
CA TYR A 160 4.49 11.70 -1.73
C TYR A 160 4.57 10.18 -1.87
N MET A 161 3.55 9.47 -1.39
CA MET A 161 3.40 8.03 -1.64
C MET A 161 2.52 7.82 -2.86
N PHE A 162 3.03 7.11 -3.86
CA PHE A 162 2.32 6.80 -5.10
C PHE A 162 2.05 5.30 -5.21
N GLN A 163 0.86 4.93 -5.66
CA GLN A 163 0.66 3.55 -6.11
C GLN A 163 1.56 3.25 -7.31
N THR A 164 2.07 2.05 -7.41
CA THR A 164 3.02 1.68 -8.47
C THR A 164 2.32 1.27 -9.77
N ASN A 165 1.04 0.95 -9.72
CA ASN A 165 0.20 0.61 -10.87
C ASN A 165 -0.73 1.76 -11.26
N GLN A 166 -1.33 1.68 -12.46
CA GLN A 166 -2.31 2.63 -12.98
C GLN A 166 -3.70 2.01 -13.09
N GLY A 167 -4.11 1.30 -12.07
CA GLY A 167 -5.34 0.52 -12.06
C GLY A 167 -5.73 0.09 -10.67
N PRO A 168 -6.69 -0.84 -10.55
CA PRO A 168 -7.34 -1.22 -9.31
C PRO A 168 -6.51 -2.16 -8.44
N SER A 169 -7.16 -2.75 -7.44
CA SER A 169 -6.57 -3.47 -6.31
C SER A 169 -5.71 -4.69 -6.69
N PHE A 170 -6.14 -5.55 -7.62
CA PHE A 170 -5.39 -6.78 -7.91
C PHE A 170 -3.92 -6.52 -8.30
N PRO A 171 -3.59 -5.65 -9.29
CA PRO A 171 -2.20 -5.34 -9.57
C PRO A 171 -1.48 -4.63 -8.41
N ALA A 172 -2.16 -3.78 -7.64
CA ALA A 172 -1.57 -3.07 -6.51
C ALA A 172 -1.05 -4.02 -5.43
N HIS A 173 -1.87 -5.00 -5.03
CA HIS A 173 -1.48 -6.03 -4.08
C HIS A 173 -0.32 -6.90 -4.61
N GLN A 174 -0.25 -7.13 -5.93
CA GLN A 174 0.89 -7.84 -6.53
C GLN A 174 2.19 -7.06 -6.39
N TYR A 175 2.16 -5.71 -6.54
CA TYR A 175 3.33 -4.86 -6.32
C TYR A 175 3.79 -4.88 -4.86
N LEU A 176 2.88 -4.76 -3.90
CA LEU A 176 3.20 -4.80 -2.47
C LEU A 176 3.74 -6.16 -1.98
N PHE A 177 3.46 -7.24 -2.70
CA PHE A 177 3.90 -8.59 -2.36
C PHE A 177 5.12 -9.06 -3.16
N GLY A 178 5.28 -8.60 -4.38
CA GLY A 178 6.31 -9.10 -5.30
C GLY A 178 6.98 -8.03 -6.15
N ALA A 179 6.85 -6.76 -5.81
CA ALA A 179 7.43 -5.60 -6.50
C ALA A 179 7.03 -5.46 -7.99
N THR A 180 6.07 -6.24 -8.47
CA THR A 180 5.59 -6.19 -9.84
C THR A 180 4.24 -6.89 -9.99
N SER A 181 3.41 -6.44 -10.92
CA SER A 181 2.19 -7.15 -11.35
C SER A 181 2.39 -7.91 -12.67
N ALA A 182 3.62 -8.05 -13.13
CA ALA A 182 3.94 -8.80 -14.35
C ALA A 182 3.63 -10.30 -14.20
N PRO A 183 3.09 -10.96 -15.23
CA PRO A 183 2.80 -12.40 -15.17
C PRO A 183 4.03 -13.29 -14.99
N THR A 184 5.18 -12.89 -15.51
CA THR A 184 6.46 -13.61 -15.38
C THR A 184 7.60 -12.64 -15.10
N GLY A 185 8.73 -13.15 -14.58
CA GLY A 185 9.95 -12.35 -14.38
C GLY A 185 10.64 -11.87 -15.66
N ARG A 186 10.07 -12.15 -16.84
CA ARG A 186 10.50 -11.57 -18.12
C ARG A 186 9.61 -10.41 -18.52
N ASP A 187 8.31 -10.48 -18.19
CA ASP A 187 7.32 -9.54 -18.69
C ASP A 187 7.51 -8.15 -18.09
N ASP A 188 7.95 -8.04 -16.85
CA ASP A 188 8.29 -6.75 -16.22
C ASP A 188 9.44 -6.04 -16.95
N HIS A 189 10.46 -6.76 -17.41
CA HIS A 189 11.56 -6.22 -18.21
C HIS A 189 11.11 -5.78 -19.62
N ASN A 190 10.00 -6.34 -20.10
CA ASN A 190 9.33 -5.95 -21.35
C ASN A 190 8.26 -4.86 -21.12
N GLY A 191 8.02 -4.43 -19.88
CA GLY A 191 6.99 -3.46 -19.54
C GLY A 191 5.56 -3.98 -19.66
N ILE A 192 5.36 -5.29 -19.48
CA ILE A 192 4.06 -5.94 -19.54
C ILE A 192 3.58 -6.27 -18.13
N PHE A 193 2.47 -5.67 -17.72
CA PHE A 193 1.92 -5.80 -16.37
C PHE A 193 0.44 -6.13 -16.41
N ALA A 194 -0.07 -6.80 -15.37
CA ALA A 194 -1.50 -6.84 -15.12
C ALA A 194 -1.97 -5.43 -14.73
N SER A 195 -3.09 -4.97 -15.30
CA SER A 195 -3.61 -3.61 -15.15
C SER A 195 -5.00 -3.55 -14.52
N GLY A 196 -5.66 -4.68 -14.30
CA GLY A 196 -7.03 -4.70 -13.81
C GLY A 196 -7.34 -5.86 -12.88
N ASN A 197 -8.52 -5.82 -12.28
CA ASN A 197 -9.07 -6.89 -11.46
C ASN A 197 -9.48 -8.10 -12.31
N THR A 198 -9.59 -9.27 -11.67
CA THR A 198 -10.31 -10.40 -12.27
C THR A 198 -11.82 -10.07 -12.29
N PRO A 199 -12.58 -10.60 -13.26
CA PRO A 199 -14.03 -10.41 -13.26
C PRO A 199 -14.66 -10.87 -11.95
N ILE A 200 -15.48 -10.02 -11.37
CA ILE A 200 -16.15 -10.14 -10.05
C ILE A 200 -17.04 -11.39 -9.89
N HIS A 201 -17.30 -12.13 -10.96
CA HIS A 201 -18.19 -13.29 -10.94
C HIS A 201 -17.47 -14.61 -10.63
N ASP A 202 -16.17 -14.58 -10.39
CA ASP A 202 -15.44 -15.76 -9.98
C ASP A 202 -15.40 -15.89 -8.47
N VAL A 203 -16.39 -16.58 -7.92
CA VAL A 203 -16.51 -16.87 -6.49
C VAL A 203 -15.31 -17.64 -5.90
N HIS A 204 -14.31 -17.98 -6.73
CA HIS A 204 -13.19 -18.81 -6.37
C HIS A 204 -11.83 -18.12 -6.50
N ASN A 205 -11.69 -16.86 -6.06
CA ASN A 205 -10.39 -16.38 -5.57
C ASN A 205 -9.49 -15.52 -6.46
N GLY A 206 -9.87 -15.04 -7.60
CA GLY A 206 -9.06 -14.03 -8.32
C GLY A 206 -7.59 -14.40 -8.61
N GLY A 207 -7.22 -15.69 -8.55
CA GLY A 207 -5.83 -16.17 -8.68
C GLY A 207 -5.71 -17.52 -9.38
N CYS A 208 -4.72 -18.32 -9.02
CA CYS A 208 -4.44 -19.63 -9.64
C CYS A 208 -5.57 -20.64 -9.47
N ALA A 209 -6.37 -20.51 -8.44
CA ALA A 209 -7.53 -21.37 -8.16
C ALA A 209 -8.83 -20.88 -8.80
N SER A 210 -8.80 -19.81 -9.56
CA SER A 210 -9.95 -19.27 -10.29
C SER A 210 -10.45 -20.22 -11.39
N ALA A 211 -11.68 -20.00 -11.85
CA ALA A 211 -12.17 -20.65 -13.05
C ALA A 211 -11.23 -20.40 -14.25
N THR A 212 -11.08 -21.37 -15.12
CA THR A 212 -10.16 -21.28 -16.28
C THR A 212 -10.50 -20.14 -17.25
N THR A 213 -11.68 -19.59 -17.15
CA THR A 213 -12.16 -18.42 -17.90
C THR A 213 -11.77 -17.09 -17.31
N ALA A 214 -11.26 -17.06 -16.05
CA ALA A 214 -10.82 -15.84 -15.40
C ALA A 214 -9.67 -15.20 -16.16
N LYS A 215 -9.74 -13.90 -16.36
CA LYS A 215 -8.73 -13.11 -17.07
C LYS A 215 -8.48 -11.80 -16.35
N VAL A 216 -7.24 -11.31 -16.46
CA VAL A 216 -6.87 -9.95 -16.11
C VAL A 216 -6.31 -9.26 -17.33
N PRO A 217 -6.66 -7.98 -17.56
CA PRO A 217 -6.10 -7.22 -18.67
C PRO A 217 -4.62 -6.98 -18.46
N LEU A 218 -3.89 -6.81 -19.55
CA LEU A 218 -2.47 -6.45 -19.57
C LEU A 218 -2.29 -5.03 -20.10
N ILE A 219 -1.29 -4.33 -19.59
CA ILE A 219 -0.84 -3.02 -20.04
C ILE A 219 0.59 -3.12 -20.57
N ASN A 220 0.91 -2.32 -21.58
CA ASN A 220 2.24 -2.21 -22.17
C ASN A 220 3.02 -0.98 -21.62
N PRO A 221 4.29 -0.79 -22.01
CA PRO A 221 5.09 0.37 -21.55
C PRO A 221 4.51 1.73 -21.94
N GLU A 222 3.69 1.79 -22.99
CA GLU A 222 3.04 3.03 -23.46
C GLU A 222 1.77 3.36 -22.65
N GLY A 223 1.43 2.53 -21.63
CA GLY A 223 0.23 2.71 -20.83
C GLY A 223 -1.06 2.33 -21.57
N VAL A 224 -0.97 1.43 -22.56
CA VAL A 224 -2.12 0.98 -23.34
C VAL A 224 -2.47 -0.45 -22.94
N GLU A 225 -3.74 -0.67 -22.59
CA GLU A 225 -4.24 -2.03 -22.34
C GLU A 225 -4.30 -2.83 -23.66
N PHE A 226 -3.78 -4.06 -23.59
CA PHE A 226 -3.76 -4.99 -24.72
C PHE A 226 -3.87 -6.43 -24.22
N GLY A 227 -4.73 -7.23 -24.82
CA GLY A 227 -4.84 -8.64 -24.46
C GLY A 227 -5.18 -8.89 -22.99
N GLU A 228 -5.18 -10.16 -22.61
CA GLU A 228 -5.54 -10.61 -21.27
C GLU A 228 -4.76 -11.87 -20.93
N THR A 229 -4.55 -12.15 -19.65
CA THR A 229 -3.91 -13.39 -19.18
C THR A 229 -4.69 -14.01 -18.03
N PHE A 230 -4.49 -15.31 -17.82
CA PHE A 230 -5.01 -16.00 -16.63
C PHE A 230 -4.26 -15.50 -15.38
N PRO A 231 -4.94 -15.19 -14.25
CA PRO A 231 -4.35 -14.56 -13.09
C PRO A 231 -3.52 -15.53 -12.23
N CYS A 232 -2.61 -16.29 -12.84
CA CYS A 232 -1.72 -17.22 -12.16
C CYS A 232 -0.29 -17.03 -12.65
N PHE A 233 0.48 -16.27 -11.90
CA PHE A 233 1.76 -15.72 -12.31
C PHE A 233 2.93 -16.60 -11.88
N ASN A 234 3.92 -16.72 -12.74
CA ASN A 234 5.13 -17.50 -12.48
C ASN A 234 6.34 -16.59 -12.33
N ARG A 235 6.49 -16.02 -11.15
CA ARG A 235 7.58 -15.10 -10.80
C ARG A 235 7.97 -15.22 -9.33
N ARG A 236 9.17 -14.73 -9.01
CA ARG A 236 9.67 -14.63 -7.65
C ARG A 236 8.96 -13.53 -6.89
N THR A 237 8.81 -13.68 -5.57
CA THR A 237 8.15 -12.74 -4.68
C THR A 237 9.02 -12.42 -3.47
N LEU A 238 8.63 -11.42 -2.69
CA LEU A 238 9.31 -11.11 -1.43
C LEU A 238 9.20 -12.28 -0.43
N ALA A 239 8.11 -13.06 -0.47
CA ALA A 239 7.99 -14.27 0.35
C ALA A 239 9.09 -15.30 0.07
N ASP A 240 9.49 -15.48 -1.19
CA ASP A 240 10.58 -16.38 -1.57
C ASP A 240 11.94 -15.90 -1.04
N LEU A 241 12.15 -14.57 -1.05
CA LEU A 241 13.36 -13.95 -0.51
C LEU A 241 13.42 -14.12 1.01
N LEU A 242 12.30 -13.94 1.70
CA LEU A 242 12.18 -14.13 3.14
C LEU A 242 12.41 -15.60 3.54
N ASP A 243 11.84 -16.57 2.81
CA ASP A 243 12.07 -17.98 3.03
C ASP A 243 13.56 -18.34 2.87
N ALA A 244 14.24 -17.79 1.86
CA ALA A 244 15.67 -18.00 1.65
C ALA A 244 16.52 -17.45 2.82
N GLN A 245 16.09 -16.36 3.46
CA GLN A 245 16.71 -15.78 4.65
C GLN A 245 16.20 -16.40 5.97
N LYS A 246 15.30 -17.39 5.90
CA LYS A 246 14.66 -18.00 7.08
C LYS A 246 13.86 -17.00 7.93
N VAL A 247 13.36 -15.94 7.33
CA VAL A 247 12.48 -14.98 7.95
C VAL A 247 11.04 -15.47 7.79
N SER A 248 10.32 -15.58 8.90
CA SER A 248 8.93 -16.01 8.86
C SER A 248 8.04 -14.90 8.29
N TRP A 249 7.04 -15.29 7.50
CA TRP A 249 6.09 -14.35 6.93
C TRP A 249 4.66 -14.87 7.04
N ARG A 250 3.69 -13.96 6.95
CA ARG A 250 2.27 -14.28 6.83
C ARG A 250 1.50 -13.19 6.09
N TYR A 251 0.60 -13.62 5.23
CA TYR A 251 -0.38 -12.80 4.57
C TYR A 251 -1.75 -13.08 5.19
N TYR A 252 -2.33 -12.10 5.87
CA TYR A 252 -3.66 -12.15 6.46
C TYR A 252 -4.64 -11.44 5.56
N GLY A 253 -5.71 -12.12 5.14
CA GLY A 253 -6.73 -11.52 4.28
C GLY A 253 -7.87 -12.46 3.98
N VAL A 254 -8.95 -11.95 3.41
CA VAL A 254 -10.13 -12.73 3.04
C VAL A 254 -9.91 -13.42 1.69
N ILE A 255 -10.31 -14.68 1.57
CA ILE A 255 -10.20 -15.45 0.31
C ILE A 255 -11.55 -15.55 -0.41
N LEU A 256 -12.65 -15.57 0.34
CA LEU A 256 -13.99 -15.80 -0.20
C LEU A 256 -14.61 -14.53 -0.79
N LEU A 257 -15.56 -14.69 -1.73
CA LEU A 257 -16.39 -13.62 -2.29
C LEU A 257 -15.57 -12.44 -2.86
N ASP A 258 -14.74 -12.72 -3.85
CA ASP A 258 -13.84 -11.77 -4.53
C ASP A 258 -12.66 -11.30 -3.65
N GLY A 259 -12.57 -11.66 -2.37
CA GLY A 259 -11.46 -11.35 -1.48
C GLY A 259 -10.10 -11.81 -1.98
N GLY A 260 -10.09 -12.72 -2.94
CA GLY A 260 -8.89 -13.16 -3.64
C GLY A 260 -8.20 -12.06 -4.46
N ILE A 261 -8.88 -10.98 -4.82
CA ILE A 261 -8.29 -9.82 -5.48
C ILE A 261 -7.26 -9.15 -4.56
N TRP A 262 -7.54 -9.07 -3.26
CA TRP A 262 -6.66 -8.52 -2.23
C TRP A 262 -5.64 -9.52 -1.69
N MET A 263 -5.76 -10.81 -2.04
CA MET A 263 -4.89 -11.89 -1.58
C MET A 263 -3.77 -12.17 -2.59
N ALA A 264 -2.75 -11.33 -2.65
CA ALA A 264 -1.68 -11.46 -3.64
C ALA A 264 -1.05 -12.86 -3.77
N PRO A 265 -0.81 -13.63 -2.68
CA PRO A 265 -0.24 -14.98 -2.78
C PRO A 265 -1.04 -15.95 -3.64
N ASN A 266 -2.37 -15.76 -3.78
CA ASN A 266 -3.21 -16.67 -4.55
C ASN A 266 -2.93 -16.64 -6.06
N ALA A 267 -2.37 -15.54 -6.55
CA ALA A 267 -2.00 -15.38 -7.96
C ALA A 267 -0.57 -15.87 -8.27
N ILE A 268 0.16 -16.41 -7.30
CA ILE A 268 1.53 -16.88 -7.50
C ILE A 268 1.54 -18.42 -7.58
N LYS A 269 1.88 -18.93 -8.76
CA LYS A 269 1.74 -20.35 -9.14
C LYS A 269 2.39 -21.35 -8.17
N HIS A 270 3.57 -21.04 -7.65
CA HIS A 270 4.28 -21.94 -6.73
C HIS A 270 3.82 -21.80 -5.28
N ILE A 271 3.18 -20.68 -4.92
CA ILE A 271 2.57 -20.48 -3.60
C ILE A 271 1.17 -21.10 -3.58
N CYS A 272 0.31 -20.70 -4.51
CA CYS A 272 -1.03 -21.28 -4.68
C CYS A 272 -0.96 -22.44 -5.71
N VAL A 273 -0.69 -23.63 -5.25
CA VAL A 273 -0.85 -24.84 -6.07
C VAL A 273 -2.34 -25.17 -6.12
N ALA A 274 -2.99 -24.87 -7.25
CA ALA A 274 -4.44 -25.04 -7.37
C ALA A 274 -4.85 -26.51 -7.44
N VAL A 275 -5.72 -26.94 -6.54
CA VAL A 275 -6.37 -28.27 -6.53
C VAL A 275 -7.84 -28.07 -6.22
N ASP A 276 -8.73 -28.53 -7.10
CA ASP A 276 -10.19 -28.41 -6.94
C ASP A 276 -10.64 -26.99 -6.57
N GLN A 277 -10.12 -25.99 -7.30
CA GLN A 277 -10.39 -24.57 -7.08
C GLN A 277 -9.97 -24.04 -5.69
N ASN A 278 -9.05 -24.71 -5.03
CA ASN A 278 -8.47 -24.26 -3.77
C ASN A 278 -6.95 -24.12 -3.92
N CYS A 279 -6.40 -23.10 -3.28
CA CYS A 279 -4.96 -23.00 -3.13
C CYS A 279 -4.44 -24.01 -2.10
N THR A 280 -3.42 -24.74 -2.49
CA THR A 280 -2.68 -25.66 -1.64
C THR A 280 -1.18 -25.38 -1.78
N GLY A 281 -0.35 -26.13 -1.14
CA GLY A 281 1.10 -25.99 -1.20
C GLY A 281 1.71 -25.60 0.13
N ASN A 282 3.01 -25.82 0.26
CA ASN A 282 3.70 -25.64 1.54
C ASN A 282 3.79 -24.17 1.97
N GLN A 283 4.12 -23.27 1.02
CA GLN A 283 4.16 -21.82 1.30
C GLN A 283 2.77 -21.29 1.59
N TRP A 284 1.75 -21.71 0.86
CA TRP A 284 0.36 -21.36 1.12
C TRP A 284 -0.06 -21.74 2.54
N THR A 285 0.08 -23.01 2.90
CA THR A 285 -0.34 -23.54 4.20
C THR A 285 0.37 -22.85 5.38
N LYS A 286 1.63 -22.48 5.21
CA LYS A 286 2.43 -21.86 6.28
C LYS A 286 2.31 -20.34 6.32
N GLY A 287 2.16 -19.71 5.15
CA GLY A 287 2.27 -18.27 4.99
C GLY A 287 0.96 -17.53 4.76
N VAL A 288 -0.16 -18.22 4.52
CA VAL A 288 -1.44 -17.55 4.26
C VAL A 288 -2.43 -17.87 5.37
N ASP A 289 -3.07 -16.82 5.86
CA ASP A 289 -4.16 -16.89 6.83
C ASP A 289 -5.42 -16.25 6.23
N PRO A 290 -6.49 -17.03 5.98
CA PRO A 290 -7.71 -16.52 5.36
C PRO A 290 -8.60 -15.69 6.29
N ASN A 291 -8.16 -15.47 7.52
CA ASN A 291 -8.87 -14.65 8.49
C ASN A 291 -7.99 -13.45 8.92
N PRO A 292 -8.28 -12.23 8.42
CA PRO A 292 -7.48 -11.06 8.76
C PRO A 292 -7.47 -10.74 10.25
N LEU A 293 -8.51 -11.14 10.99
CA LEU A 293 -8.65 -10.86 12.42
C LEU A 293 -7.60 -11.63 13.27
N ASP A 294 -7.06 -12.73 12.76
CA ASP A 294 -6.10 -13.56 13.48
C ASP A 294 -4.77 -12.85 13.72
N VAL A 295 -4.45 -11.78 12.97
CA VAL A 295 -3.30 -10.94 13.26
C VAL A 295 -3.34 -10.36 14.67
N LEU A 296 -4.53 -9.95 15.15
CA LEU A 296 -4.69 -9.42 16.52
C LEU A 296 -4.39 -10.47 17.58
N SER A 297 -4.82 -11.72 17.34
CA SER A 297 -4.52 -12.85 18.23
C SER A 297 -3.05 -13.22 18.20
N ASP A 298 -2.43 -13.25 17.02
CA ASP A 298 -1.00 -13.56 16.87
C ASP A 298 -0.09 -12.51 17.52
N ILE A 299 -0.52 -11.23 17.54
CA ILE A 299 0.18 -10.16 18.25
C ILE A 299 0.00 -10.24 19.78
N SER A 300 -1.23 -10.51 20.25
CA SER A 300 -1.59 -10.23 21.66
C SER A 300 -1.65 -11.45 22.57
N THR A 301 -2.09 -12.60 22.05
CA THR A 301 -2.36 -13.83 22.83
C THR A 301 -1.52 -15.01 22.42
N ASN A 302 -1.36 -15.23 21.10
CA ASN A 302 -0.62 -16.39 20.59
C ASN A 302 0.91 -16.18 20.64
N CYS A 303 1.38 -14.92 20.72
CA CYS A 303 2.79 -14.53 20.62
C CYS A 303 3.46 -15.14 19.38
N LYS A 304 2.82 -14.99 18.22
CA LYS A 304 3.23 -15.61 16.95
C LYS A 304 3.38 -14.59 15.83
N LEU A 305 3.59 -13.31 16.17
CA LEU A 305 3.85 -12.28 15.17
C LEU A 305 5.03 -12.69 14.28
N ARG A 306 4.85 -12.62 12.97
CA ARG A 306 5.85 -13.02 12.00
C ARG A 306 6.89 -11.93 11.75
N GLY A 307 8.03 -12.30 11.16
CA GLY A 307 9.02 -11.33 10.71
C GLY A 307 8.43 -10.33 9.71
N VAL A 308 7.62 -10.79 8.76
CA VAL A 308 6.85 -9.92 7.86
C VAL A 308 5.38 -10.34 7.84
N SER A 309 4.48 -9.38 8.01
CA SER A 309 3.04 -9.59 7.96
C SER A 309 2.40 -8.60 6.99
N TRP A 310 1.74 -9.10 5.94
CA TRP A 310 0.81 -8.32 5.14
C TRP A 310 -0.58 -8.50 5.73
N VAL A 311 -1.31 -7.42 5.88
CA VAL A 311 -2.64 -7.44 6.50
C VAL A 311 -3.60 -6.64 5.63
N THR A 312 -4.52 -7.34 4.98
CA THR A 312 -5.68 -6.72 4.29
C THR A 312 -6.91 -6.87 5.16
N PRO A 313 -7.82 -5.89 5.18
CA PRO A 313 -9.03 -5.96 6.03
C PRO A 313 -10.08 -6.93 5.48
N ASP A 314 -11.14 -7.14 6.26
CA ASP A 314 -12.45 -7.52 5.72
C ASP A 314 -13.07 -6.34 4.97
N ALA A 315 -13.95 -6.59 4.00
CA ALA A 315 -14.53 -5.54 3.16
C ALA A 315 -15.21 -4.40 3.95
N GLN A 316 -15.84 -4.71 5.10
CA GLN A 316 -16.47 -3.70 5.95
C GLN A 316 -15.47 -2.88 6.79
N ASP A 317 -14.27 -3.37 6.98
CA ASP A 317 -13.18 -2.78 7.76
C ASP A 317 -12.08 -2.20 6.86
N GLY A 318 -12.24 -2.30 5.55
CA GLY A 318 -11.50 -1.55 4.55
C GLY A 318 -12.07 -0.15 4.36
N ASP A 319 -11.33 0.72 3.69
CA ASP A 319 -11.76 2.09 3.41
C ASP A 319 -12.46 2.23 2.05
N HIS A 320 -12.70 1.12 1.34
CA HIS A 320 -13.30 1.10 0.01
C HIS A 320 -14.66 1.80 0.00
N MET A 321 -14.81 2.81 -0.85
CA MET A 321 -16.07 3.55 -0.98
C MET A 321 -17.21 2.60 -1.40
N GLY A 322 -18.37 2.74 -0.78
CA GLY A 322 -19.53 1.86 -1.01
C GLY A 322 -19.51 0.55 -0.21
N ARG A 323 -18.44 0.27 0.53
CA ARG A 323 -18.29 -0.96 1.35
C ARG A 323 -18.05 -0.67 2.82
N VAL A 324 -17.34 0.41 3.10
CA VAL A 324 -16.90 0.76 4.45
C VAL A 324 -18.05 1.14 5.37
N THR A 325 -17.92 0.76 6.64
CA THR A 325 -18.71 1.34 7.74
C THR A 325 -18.09 2.65 8.20
N ASN A 326 -18.85 3.50 8.89
CA ASN A 326 -18.37 4.80 9.36
C ASN A 326 -17.17 4.76 10.31
N THR A 327 -16.77 3.62 10.83
CA THR A 327 -15.74 3.50 11.87
C THR A 327 -14.81 2.32 11.65
N GLY A 328 -15.09 1.44 10.69
CA GLY A 328 -14.36 0.17 10.48
C GLY A 328 -12.88 0.36 10.21
N GLY A 329 -12.51 0.89 9.06
CA GLY A 329 -11.11 0.98 8.62
C GLY A 329 -10.19 1.70 9.59
N PRO A 330 -10.50 2.96 10.03
CA PRO A 330 -9.65 3.67 10.99
C PRO A 330 -9.51 2.94 12.33
N SER A 331 -10.60 2.33 12.82
CA SER A 331 -10.56 1.55 14.07
C SER A 331 -9.79 0.24 13.92
N TRP A 332 -9.88 -0.40 12.76
CA TRP A 332 -9.12 -1.61 12.44
C TRP A 332 -7.61 -1.34 12.50
N VAL A 333 -7.13 -0.33 11.79
CA VAL A 333 -5.72 0.07 11.80
C VAL A 333 -5.26 0.45 13.21
N ALA A 334 -6.04 1.27 13.94
CA ALA A 334 -5.74 1.62 15.32
C ALA A 334 -5.66 0.38 16.22
N SER A 335 -6.51 -0.63 15.99
CA SER A 335 -6.51 -1.89 16.77
C SER A 335 -5.23 -2.70 16.57
N ILE A 336 -4.69 -2.76 15.36
CA ILE A 336 -3.41 -3.42 15.06
C ILE A 336 -2.26 -2.67 15.78
N ILE A 337 -2.20 -1.35 15.66
CA ILE A 337 -1.19 -0.52 16.31
C ILE A 337 -1.26 -0.68 17.84
N ASN A 338 -2.47 -0.60 18.38
CA ASN A 338 -2.71 -0.77 19.83
C ASN A 338 -2.37 -2.18 20.31
N ALA A 339 -2.64 -3.20 19.50
CA ALA A 339 -2.27 -4.58 19.82
C ALA A 339 -0.75 -4.73 19.96
N VAL A 340 0.03 -4.19 19.02
CA VAL A 340 1.50 -4.21 19.07
C VAL A 340 2.00 -3.42 20.30
N GLY A 341 1.49 -2.19 20.48
CA GLY A 341 1.96 -1.31 21.55
C GLY A 341 1.65 -1.80 22.98
N ASN A 342 0.54 -2.53 23.15
CA ASN A 342 0.08 -3.08 24.43
C ASN A 342 0.44 -4.57 24.61
N SER A 343 1.04 -5.21 23.63
CA SER A 343 1.36 -6.64 23.68
C SER A 343 2.23 -6.96 24.91
N LYS A 344 1.90 -8.06 25.58
CA LYS A 344 2.72 -8.65 26.63
C LYS A 344 3.67 -9.72 26.08
N CYS A 345 3.57 -10.01 24.79
CA CYS A 345 4.46 -10.92 24.11
C CYS A 345 5.85 -10.29 23.97
N THR A 346 6.86 -11.13 24.00
CA THR A 346 8.26 -10.75 23.79
C THR A 346 8.89 -11.64 22.73
N ASN A 347 9.91 -11.12 22.11
CA ASN A 347 10.78 -11.87 21.22
C ASN A 347 11.67 -12.84 21.99
N PRO A 348 12.33 -13.81 21.34
CA PRO A 348 13.24 -14.75 21.99
C PRO A 348 14.40 -14.08 22.75
N ASP A 349 14.79 -12.86 22.38
CA ASP A 349 15.81 -12.03 23.04
C ASP A 349 15.27 -11.22 24.24
N GLY A 350 13.97 -11.34 24.54
CA GLY A 350 13.29 -10.65 25.62
C GLY A 350 12.82 -9.22 25.25
N SER A 351 13.09 -8.74 24.05
CA SER A 351 12.59 -7.43 23.59
C SER A 351 11.07 -7.44 23.40
N SER A 352 10.41 -6.30 23.63
CA SER A 352 8.97 -6.17 23.38
C SER A 352 8.66 -6.08 21.90
N TYR A 353 7.46 -6.50 21.48
CA TYR A 353 7.02 -6.29 20.11
C TYR A 353 7.02 -4.81 19.72
N TRP A 354 6.61 -3.91 20.65
CA TRP A 354 6.61 -2.48 20.37
C TRP A 354 8.00 -1.93 20.01
N SER A 355 9.04 -2.32 20.74
CA SER A 355 10.40 -1.81 20.51
C SER A 355 11.08 -2.39 19.26
N THR A 356 10.49 -3.38 18.63
CA THR A 356 11.10 -4.11 17.49
C THR A 356 10.19 -4.24 16.28
N THR A 357 9.08 -3.47 16.22
CA THR A 357 8.14 -3.51 15.09
C THR A 357 8.10 -2.18 14.36
N ALA A 358 8.14 -2.25 13.03
CA ALA A 358 7.71 -1.19 12.13
C ALA A 358 6.35 -1.55 11.54
N ILE A 359 5.41 -0.60 11.55
CA ILE A 359 4.08 -0.75 10.94
C ILE A 359 3.96 0.28 9.82
N ILE A 360 3.75 -0.20 8.61
CA ILE A 360 3.52 0.61 7.41
C ILE A 360 2.04 0.50 7.07
N VAL A 361 1.33 1.61 7.02
CA VAL A 361 -0.07 1.66 6.60
C VAL A 361 -0.14 2.44 5.31
N THR A 362 -0.60 1.80 4.26
CA THR A 362 -0.81 2.42 2.95
C THR A 362 -2.10 1.93 2.32
N TRP A 363 -2.56 2.61 1.28
CA TRP A 363 -3.73 2.21 0.49
C TRP A 363 -3.25 1.59 -0.81
N ASP A 364 -3.99 0.66 -1.31
CA ASP A 364 -3.65 -0.08 -2.53
C ASP A 364 -3.75 0.80 -3.78
N ASP A 365 -4.85 1.55 -3.92
CA ASP A 365 -5.07 2.48 -5.02
C ASP A 365 -5.88 3.72 -4.63
N TRP A 366 -6.10 4.62 -5.60
CA TRP A 366 -6.74 5.93 -5.39
C TRP A 366 -8.28 5.88 -5.28
N GLY A 367 -8.92 4.74 -5.64
CA GLY A 367 -10.37 4.55 -5.56
C GLY A 367 -11.20 5.49 -6.44
N GLY A 368 -10.67 6.02 -7.54
CA GLY A 368 -11.36 7.01 -8.37
C GLY A 368 -11.44 8.42 -7.75
N CYS A 369 -10.92 8.62 -6.54
CA CYS A 369 -10.92 9.90 -5.84
C CYS A 369 -9.96 10.89 -6.48
N TYR A 370 -10.26 12.20 -6.37
CA TYR A 370 -9.34 13.24 -6.78
C TYR A 370 -8.08 13.26 -5.91
N ASP A 371 -6.95 13.56 -6.53
CA ASP A 371 -5.72 14.04 -5.88
C ASP A 371 -5.11 15.14 -6.74
N HIS A 372 -4.47 16.13 -6.13
CA HIS A 372 -3.87 17.23 -6.88
C HIS A 372 -2.45 16.93 -7.36
N GLU A 373 -1.76 15.99 -6.68
CA GLU A 373 -0.36 15.69 -6.99
C GLU A 373 -0.27 14.77 -8.20
N ARG A 374 0.60 15.13 -9.14
CA ARG A 374 0.76 14.39 -10.39
C ARG A 374 1.51 13.10 -10.17
N PRO A 375 1.12 12.01 -10.85
CA PRO A 375 1.94 10.81 -10.93
C PRO A 375 3.35 11.13 -11.44
N PHE A 376 4.31 10.44 -10.88
CA PHE A 376 5.71 10.60 -11.26
C PHE A 376 6.08 9.63 -12.39
N VAL A 377 6.99 10.05 -13.29
CA VAL A 377 7.51 9.20 -14.37
C VAL A 377 8.85 8.61 -13.93
N GLU A 378 8.86 7.31 -13.68
CA GLU A 378 10.07 6.56 -13.35
C GLU A 378 10.87 6.20 -14.61
N PRO A 379 12.20 6.25 -14.56
CA PRO A 379 13.04 5.75 -15.66
C PRO A 379 12.75 4.27 -15.94
N TYR A 380 12.53 3.94 -17.20
CA TYR A 380 12.36 2.57 -17.67
C TYR A 380 13.27 2.36 -18.89
N PRO A 381 13.87 1.17 -19.12
CA PRO A 381 14.85 0.97 -20.19
C PRO A 381 14.40 1.36 -21.60
N GLN A 382 13.09 1.38 -21.84
CA GLN A 382 12.48 1.69 -23.14
C GLN A 382 11.60 2.95 -23.12
N GLY A 383 11.74 3.77 -22.08
CA GLY A 383 10.94 4.98 -21.84
C GLY A 383 10.67 5.19 -20.36
N GLY A 384 9.89 6.21 -20.01
CA GLY A 384 9.44 6.41 -18.64
C GLY A 384 8.19 5.56 -18.33
N TYR A 385 8.16 4.92 -17.18
CA TYR A 385 6.94 4.36 -16.60
C TYR A 385 6.31 5.39 -15.67
N GLN A 386 5.04 5.69 -15.86
CA GLN A 386 4.33 6.61 -14.98
C GLN A 386 3.68 5.81 -13.83
N LEU A 387 3.96 6.22 -12.58
CA LEU A 387 3.27 5.69 -11.42
C LEU A 387 1.77 6.00 -11.50
N GLY A 388 0.96 5.36 -10.67
CA GLY A 388 -0.43 5.73 -10.47
C GLY A 388 -0.58 6.97 -9.58
N PHE A 389 -1.81 7.28 -9.19
CA PHE A 389 -2.06 8.43 -8.33
C PHE A 389 -1.53 8.20 -6.92
N ARG A 390 -1.49 9.28 -6.17
CA ARG A 390 -1.02 9.26 -4.79
C ARG A 390 -2.02 8.55 -3.88
N VAL A 391 -1.46 7.77 -2.96
CA VAL A 391 -2.18 7.10 -1.87
C VAL A 391 -1.60 7.54 -0.52
N PRO A 392 -2.34 7.47 0.59
CA PRO A 392 -1.81 7.85 1.89
C PRO A 392 -0.71 6.89 2.38
N LEU A 393 0.20 7.41 3.20
CA LEU A 393 1.24 6.63 3.88
C LEU A 393 1.36 7.07 5.34
N LEU A 394 1.21 6.12 6.27
CA LEU A 394 1.48 6.29 7.68
C LEU A 394 2.56 5.30 8.11
N VAL A 395 3.56 5.76 8.86
CA VAL A 395 4.65 4.92 9.35
C VAL A 395 4.75 5.01 10.86
N VAL A 396 4.58 3.87 11.53
CA VAL A 396 4.47 3.77 12.98
C VAL A 396 5.54 2.85 13.54
N SER A 397 6.33 3.32 14.47
CA SER A 397 7.25 2.53 15.29
C SER A 397 7.63 3.26 16.59
N ALA A 398 8.30 2.55 17.47
CA ALA A 398 8.90 3.17 18.64
C ALA A 398 10.02 4.19 18.29
N TYR A 399 10.49 4.19 17.06
CA TYR A 399 11.57 5.06 16.57
C TYR A 399 11.09 6.18 15.65
N THR A 400 9.82 6.18 15.24
CA THR A 400 9.26 7.25 14.41
C THR A 400 9.04 8.50 15.25
N PRO A 401 9.65 9.64 14.93
CA PRO A 401 9.41 10.89 15.68
C PRO A 401 7.96 11.31 15.61
N ARG A 402 7.50 12.03 16.66
CA ARG A 402 6.13 12.55 16.68
C ARG A 402 5.92 13.60 15.58
N GLY A 403 4.85 13.44 14.79
CA GLY A 403 4.49 14.38 13.74
C GLY A 403 5.56 14.50 12.64
N PHE A 404 6.31 13.42 12.39
CA PHE A 404 7.31 13.42 11.32
C PHE A 404 6.60 13.46 9.96
N ILE A 405 7.01 14.35 9.10
CA ILE A 405 6.51 14.47 7.72
C ILE A 405 7.66 14.23 6.77
N SER A 406 7.55 13.19 5.93
CA SER A 406 8.48 12.90 4.84
C SER A 406 8.04 13.61 3.56
N ASN A 407 9.00 14.28 2.90
CA ASN A 407 8.86 14.80 1.55
C ASN A 407 9.67 13.98 0.54
N PHE A 408 10.13 12.80 0.91
CA PHE A 408 10.69 11.85 -0.04
C PHE A 408 9.56 11.26 -0.89
N ARG A 409 9.90 10.94 -2.13
CA ARG A 409 8.99 10.22 -3.00
C ARG A 409 9.07 8.73 -2.68
N GLU A 410 7.91 8.15 -2.43
CA GLU A 410 7.71 6.78 -2.07
C GLU A 410 6.77 6.10 -3.07
N ASP A 411 6.93 4.80 -3.23
CA ASP A 411 6.01 3.93 -3.92
C ASP A 411 5.96 2.55 -3.23
N PHE A 412 5.24 1.59 -3.78
CA PHE A 412 5.19 0.24 -3.19
C PHE A 412 6.55 -0.46 -3.22
N GLY A 413 7.42 -0.09 -4.17
CA GLY A 413 8.81 -0.54 -4.19
C GLY A 413 9.60 -0.09 -2.96
N SER A 414 9.32 1.10 -2.42
CA SER A 414 9.93 1.60 -1.18
C SER A 414 9.59 0.72 0.02
N VAL A 415 8.35 0.22 0.09
CA VAL A 415 7.92 -0.71 1.15
C VAL A 415 8.64 -2.05 1.04
N VAL A 416 8.76 -2.59 -0.18
CA VAL A 416 9.51 -3.83 -0.43
C VAL A 416 10.98 -3.65 -0.06
N ARG A 417 11.61 -2.54 -0.47
CA ARG A 417 13.01 -2.22 -0.18
C ARG A 417 13.28 -2.07 1.32
N LEU A 418 12.34 -1.50 2.09
CA LEU A 418 12.43 -1.50 3.55
C LEU A 418 12.60 -2.92 4.12
N VAL A 419 11.75 -3.84 3.66
CA VAL A 419 11.81 -5.24 4.10
C VAL A 419 13.13 -5.90 3.69
N GLU A 420 13.55 -5.72 2.43
CA GLU A 420 14.82 -6.25 1.93
C GLU A 420 15.99 -5.80 2.81
N ARG A 421 16.11 -4.49 3.04
CA ARG A 421 17.19 -3.92 3.85
C ARG A 421 17.14 -4.37 5.29
N ASN A 422 15.95 -4.39 5.89
CA ASN A 422 15.80 -4.76 7.30
C ASN A 422 16.24 -6.20 7.57
N PHE A 423 15.98 -7.10 6.64
CA PHE A 423 16.30 -8.51 6.79
C PHE A 423 17.58 -8.96 6.05
N GLY A 424 18.42 -8.01 5.62
CA GLY A 424 19.71 -8.30 4.98
C GLY A 424 19.57 -8.97 3.62
N ILE A 425 18.46 -8.75 2.94
CA ILE A 425 18.25 -9.12 1.54
C ILE A 425 18.90 -8.03 0.67
N MET A 426 19.48 -8.41 -0.45
CA MET A 426 20.03 -7.44 -1.41
C MET A 426 18.90 -6.56 -1.93
N GLU A 427 19.11 -5.24 -1.90
CA GLU A 427 18.16 -4.28 -2.45
C GLU A 427 17.92 -4.52 -3.94
N GLY A 428 16.67 -4.43 -4.34
CA GLY A 428 16.27 -4.66 -5.70
C GLY A 428 16.38 -6.12 -6.13
N ALA A 429 16.30 -7.07 -5.19
CA ALA A 429 16.42 -8.49 -5.47
C ALA A 429 15.27 -9.07 -6.31
N LEU A 430 14.13 -8.37 -6.38
CA LEU A 430 13.01 -8.69 -7.26
C LEU A 430 13.11 -8.00 -8.62
N THR A 431 14.05 -7.05 -8.78
CA THR A 431 14.50 -6.45 -10.04
C THR A 431 13.53 -5.50 -10.74
N PHE A 432 12.44 -5.05 -10.11
CA PHE A 432 11.53 -4.07 -10.70
C PHE A 432 11.25 -2.89 -9.75
N ALA A 433 10.09 -2.77 -9.10
CA ALA A 433 9.75 -1.61 -8.29
C ALA A 433 10.73 -1.41 -7.12
N ASP A 434 11.13 -2.50 -6.46
CA ASP A 434 12.15 -2.52 -5.43
C ASP A 434 13.51 -1.97 -5.90
N ALA A 435 13.91 -2.30 -7.12
CA ALA A 435 15.21 -1.87 -7.68
C ALA A 435 15.25 -0.39 -8.04
N ARG A 436 14.12 0.20 -8.39
CA ARG A 436 14.01 1.59 -8.85
C ARG A 436 13.39 2.56 -7.86
N ALA A 437 12.86 2.08 -6.71
CA ALA A 437 12.32 2.95 -5.68
C ALA A 437 13.35 4.01 -5.25
N ASP A 438 12.93 5.25 -5.06
CA ASP A 438 13.81 6.34 -4.67
C ASP A 438 14.20 6.28 -3.20
N SER A 439 13.36 5.71 -2.36
CA SER A 439 13.53 5.61 -0.91
C SER A 439 13.30 4.18 -0.43
N ASP A 440 13.54 3.97 0.84
CA ASP A 440 13.29 2.72 1.58
C ASP A 440 12.66 3.00 2.94
N LEU A 441 11.99 4.13 3.09
CA LEU A 441 11.29 4.59 4.31
C LEU A 441 12.21 4.78 5.53
N ARG A 442 13.53 4.69 5.39
CA ARG A 442 14.47 4.78 6.55
C ARG A 442 14.42 6.12 7.26
N GLU A 443 14.06 7.19 6.57
CA GLU A 443 13.97 8.55 7.11
C GLU A 443 12.89 8.68 8.18
N PHE A 444 11.92 7.76 8.21
CA PHE A 444 10.90 7.71 9.25
C PHE A 444 11.43 7.22 10.61
N PHE A 445 12.68 6.71 10.68
CA PHE A 445 13.18 6.02 11.87
C PHE A 445 14.44 6.67 12.46
N SER A 446 14.32 7.25 13.62
CA SER A 446 15.46 7.78 14.40
C SER A 446 16.10 6.68 15.26
N LEU A 447 16.74 5.70 14.61
CA LEU A 447 17.27 4.49 15.26
C LEU A 447 18.41 4.74 16.27
N GLY A 448 19.04 5.92 16.25
CA GLY A 448 20.01 6.33 17.26
C GLY A 448 19.40 6.73 18.61
N ASN A 449 18.09 6.87 18.68
CA ASN A 449 17.37 7.23 19.90
C ASN A 449 16.83 5.98 20.62
N PRO A 450 16.60 6.03 21.93
CA PRO A 450 15.89 4.96 22.62
C PRO A 450 14.44 4.84 22.13
N PRO A 451 13.85 3.63 22.17
CA PRO A 451 12.47 3.43 21.74
C PRO A 451 11.51 4.27 22.59
N ARG A 452 10.60 4.97 21.94
CA ARG A 452 9.54 5.75 22.60
C ARG A 452 8.58 4.83 23.33
N GLN A 453 8.06 5.29 24.45
CA GLN A 453 6.95 4.61 25.10
C GLN A 453 5.70 4.67 24.23
N PHE A 454 4.99 3.56 24.17
CA PHE A 454 3.74 3.48 23.41
C PHE A 454 2.66 4.37 24.04
N GLN A 455 1.91 5.04 23.17
CA GLN A 455 0.70 5.79 23.53
C GLN A 455 -0.46 5.25 22.71
N PRO A 456 -1.53 4.74 23.32
CA PRO A 456 -2.65 4.18 22.59
C PRO A 456 -3.35 5.20 21.67
N ILE A 457 -3.79 4.74 20.52
CA ILE A 457 -4.64 5.50 19.61
C ILE A 457 -6.09 5.27 19.98
N ASN A 458 -6.82 6.34 20.22
CA ASN A 458 -8.24 6.26 20.50
C ASN A 458 -9.01 5.86 19.22
N ALA A 459 -9.92 4.91 19.35
CA ALA A 459 -10.76 4.48 18.25
C ALA A 459 -12.16 4.09 18.74
N PRO A 460 -13.20 4.35 17.93
CA PRO A 460 -14.59 3.97 18.29
C PRO A 460 -14.78 2.48 18.52
N LEU A 461 -14.11 1.63 17.72
CA LEU A 461 -14.14 0.18 17.87
C LEU A 461 -12.79 -0.31 18.43
N SER A 462 -12.86 -1.24 19.38
CA SER A 462 -11.66 -1.80 20.02
C SER A 462 -11.22 -3.10 19.37
N ALA A 463 -9.97 -3.54 19.64
CA ALA A 463 -9.50 -4.87 19.23
C ALA A 463 -10.44 -6.01 19.66
N LYS A 464 -11.10 -5.88 20.82
CA LYS A 464 -12.09 -6.87 21.29
C LYS A 464 -13.30 -6.97 20.35
N TYR A 465 -13.75 -5.84 19.79
CA TYR A 465 -14.81 -5.84 18.79
C TYR A 465 -14.42 -6.70 17.59
N PHE A 466 -13.26 -6.44 16.99
CA PHE A 466 -12.77 -7.19 15.83
C PHE A 466 -12.56 -8.67 16.14
N LEU A 467 -11.98 -9.03 17.29
CA LEU A 467 -11.81 -10.43 17.71
C LEU A 467 -13.11 -11.19 17.91
N SER A 468 -14.24 -10.51 18.11
CA SER A 468 -15.57 -11.09 18.22
C SER A 468 -16.40 -10.96 16.94
N ALA A 469 -15.94 -10.21 15.96
CA ALA A 469 -16.60 -10.02 14.68
C ALA A 469 -16.56 -11.31 13.85
N LYS A 470 -17.54 -11.43 12.96
CA LYS A 470 -17.53 -12.46 11.91
C LYS A 470 -17.15 -11.80 10.61
N PRO A 471 -16.54 -12.52 9.67
CA PRO A 471 -16.33 -12.02 8.32
C PRO A 471 -17.64 -11.48 7.74
N SER A 472 -17.59 -10.33 7.09
CA SER A 472 -18.80 -9.66 6.56
C SER A 472 -19.49 -10.46 5.47
N GLY A 473 -18.74 -11.28 4.74
CA GLY A 473 -19.25 -11.96 3.55
C GLY A 473 -19.60 -11.00 2.41
N LEU A 474 -19.12 -9.76 2.46
CA LEU A 474 -19.30 -8.77 1.41
C LEU A 474 -18.22 -8.93 0.33
N PRO A 475 -18.56 -8.70 -0.94
CA PRO A 475 -17.55 -8.58 -1.99
C PRO A 475 -16.59 -7.42 -1.66
N VAL A 476 -15.31 -7.57 -2.01
CA VAL A 476 -14.28 -6.58 -1.66
C VAL A 476 -14.25 -5.40 -2.63
N ASP A 477 -14.61 -5.62 -3.89
CA ASP A 477 -14.61 -4.60 -4.93
C ASP A 477 -15.85 -4.77 -5.83
N ASP A 478 -16.17 -3.76 -6.65
CA ASP A 478 -17.32 -3.74 -7.56
C ASP A 478 -17.00 -3.15 -8.96
N ASP A 479 -15.71 -2.97 -9.28
CA ASP A 479 -15.20 -2.59 -10.60
C ASP A 479 -14.89 -3.77 -11.55
#